data_7375abeb4d41617e5ef93528fba283a8
#
_entry.id   7375abeb4d41617e5ef93528fba283a8
#
_cell.length_a   1.000
_cell.length_b   1.000
_cell.length_c   1.000
_cell.angle_alpha   90.00
_cell.angle_beta   90.00
_cell.angle_gamma   90.00
#
_symmetry.space_group_name_H-M   'P 1'
#
loop_
_entity.id
_entity.type
_entity.pdbx_description
1 polymer ?
#
loop_
_entity_poly.entity_id
_entity_poly.type
_entity_poly.pdbx_seq_one_letter_code
_entity_poly.pdbx_strand_id
1 'polypeptide(L)'
;MSNQSPALRHRARMLAERTAGAAAPLGVTTGTAYEMMLYKLADDRRRLKAIQSVERKIEVKATLLPDYAQWIDGVLAGGKGAQDDVFATLLVWHIDTGEYARALVMAEYALAHKFTLPDTYSRDIATLMLDEFAEGFLHGKLASDPQHAAQVLGTVEQLTAASDAPDQARAKLHKAMGLAMIAVLDQADEADIAPALVAQAETAMAQLKRARALSESCGVKKDMEKLERRIKRAVGST
;
A
#
# COMPACT_ATOMS: atom_id res chain seq x y z
N MET A 1 -3.66 10.78 20.33
CA MET A 1 -4.66 11.71 19.75
C MET A 1 -4.07 13.10 19.74
N SER A 2 -3.94 13.75 18.59
CA SER A 2 -3.43 15.14 18.52
C SER A 2 -4.33 16.07 19.34
N ASN A 3 -3.73 16.75 20.30
CA ASN A 3 -4.45 17.61 21.27
C ASN A 3 -4.76 19.02 20.69
N GLN A 4 -4.73 19.15 19.35
CA GLN A 4 -4.99 20.42 18.67
C GLN A 4 -6.48 20.72 18.58
N SER A 5 -6.87 21.98 18.82
CA SER A 5 -8.26 22.42 18.68
C SER A 5 -8.73 22.27 17.21
N PRO A 6 -10.06 22.10 16.96
CA PRO A 6 -10.61 22.04 15.60
C PRO A 6 -10.20 23.24 14.73
N ALA A 7 -10.13 24.44 15.29
CA ALA A 7 -9.71 25.65 14.58
C ALA A 7 -8.24 25.59 14.14
N LEU A 8 -7.35 25.06 15.00
CA LEU A 8 -5.94 24.90 14.65
C LEU A 8 -5.75 23.84 13.57
N ARG A 9 -6.48 22.73 13.62
CA ARG A 9 -6.48 21.70 12.57
C ARG A 9 -6.96 22.27 11.24
N HIS A 10 -8.08 23.00 11.24
CA HIS A 10 -8.59 23.64 10.02
C HIS A 10 -7.58 24.62 9.43
N ARG A 11 -6.98 25.49 10.26
CA ARG A 11 -5.96 26.43 9.80
C ARG A 11 -4.72 25.72 9.22
N ALA A 12 -4.25 24.66 9.86
CA ALA A 12 -3.11 23.88 9.37
C ALA A 12 -3.41 23.24 8.01
N ARG A 13 -4.62 22.67 7.82
CA ARG A 13 -5.05 22.10 6.54
C ARG A 13 -5.13 23.17 5.45
N MET A 14 -5.76 24.31 5.70
CA MET A 14 -5.85 25.41 4.73
C MET A 14 -4.48 25.96 4.34
N LEU A 15 -3.53 26.00 5.28
CA LEU A 15 -2.18 26.43 4.99
C LEU A 15 -1.45 25.41 4.10
N ALA A 16 -1.61 24.11 4.37
CA ALA A 16 -1.06 23.04 3.54
C ALA A 16 -1.66 23.05 2.13
N GLU A 17 -2.99 23.17 2.02
CA GLU A 17 -3.70 23.27 0.73
C GLU A 17 -3.19 24.45 -0.12
N ARG A 18 -3.06 25.63 0.49
CA ARG A 18 -2.51 26.82 -0.19
C ARG A 18 -1.07 26.63 -0.63
N THR A 19 -0.25 26.02 0.22
CA THR A 19 1.16 25.77 -0.08
C THR A 19 1.31 24.78 -1.23
N ALA A 20 0.58 23.66 -1.20
CA ALA A 20 0.58 22.67 -2.27
C ALA A 20 -0.02 23.22 -3.58
N GLY A 21 -1.09 24.02 -3.50
CA GLY A 21 -1.73 24.65 -4.66
C GLY A 21 -0.95 25.80 -5.27
N ALA A 22 0.02 26.38 -4.57
CA ALA A 22 0.89 27.45 -5.09
C ALA A 22 2.01 26.93 -6.00
N ALA A 23 2.43 25.67 -5.82
CA ALA A 23 3.46 25.07 -6.62
C ALA A 23 2.96 24.72 -8.04
N ALA A 24 3.84 24.83 -9.04
CA ALA A 24 3.52 24.42 -10.41
C ALA A 24 3.35 22.89 -10.50
N PRO A 25 2.50 22.37 -11.39
CA PRO A 25 2.40 20.94 -11.66
C PRO A 25 3.78 20.36 -12.02
N LEU A 26 4.12 19.22 -11.45
CA LEU A 26 5.43 18.55 -11.59
C LEU A 26 6.62 19.42 -11.12
N GLY A 27 6.37 20.55 -10.45
CA GLY A 27 7.41 21.34 -9.78
C GLY A 27 7.74 20.76 -8.40
N VAL A 28 8.42 21.57 -7.58
CA VAL A 28 8.77 21.22 -6.19
C VAL A 28 7.96 22.09 -5.23
N THR A 29 7.39 21.50 -4.21
CA THR A 29 6.71 22.24 -3.14
C THR A 29 7.72 23.09 -2.37
N THR A 30 7.40 24.35 -2.14
CA THR A 30 8.26 25.33 -1.45
C THR A 30 7.44 26.21 -0.50
N GLY A 31 8.12 27.04 0.26
CA GLY A 31 7.53 28.03 1.15
C GLY A 31 7.64 27.67 2.62
N THR A 32 7.46 28.67 3.48
CA THR A 32 7.73 28.59 4.92
C THR A 32 6.98 27.44 5.62
N ALA A 33 5.72 27.17 5.22
CA ALA A 33 4.95 26.08 5.83
C ALA A 33 5.55 24.71 5.46
N TYR A 34 6.00 24.53 4.24
CA TYR A 34 6.66 23.31 3.81
C TYR A 34 8.02 23.13 4.51
N GLU A 35 8.82 24.20 4.60
CA GLU A 35 10.08 24.17 5.33
C GLU A 35 9.91 23.77 6.79
N MET A 36 8.89 24.30 7.47
CA MET A 36 8.56 23.89 8.82
C MET A 36 8.22 22.38 8.92
N MET A 37 7.47 21.86 7.95
CA MET A 37 7.16 20.42 7.92
C MET A 37 8.40 19.56 7.63
N LEU A 38 9.32 20.02 6.78
CA LEU A 38 10.61 19.37 6.57
C LEU A 38 11.46 19.34 7.83
N TYR A 39 11.54 20.44 8.59
CA TYR A 39 12.24 20.48 9.89
C TYR A 39 11.64 19.49 10.87
N LYS A 40 10.31 19.46 11.01
CA LYS A 40 9.62 18.49 11.86
C LYS A 40 9.94 17.06 11.44
N LEU A 41 9.84 16.76 10.14
CA LEU A 41 10.13 15.44 9.60
C LEU A 41 11.58 15.03 9.85
N ALA A 42 12.53 15.95 9.67
CA ALA A 42 13.95 15.68 9.93
C ALA A 42 14.20 15.35 11.40
N ASP A 43 13.52 16.04 12.35
CA ASP A 43 13.61 15.73 13.77
C ASP A 43 13.04 14.35 14.09
N ASP A 44 11.85 14.05 13.61
CA ASP A 44 11.19 12.75 13.82
C ASP A 44 12.01 11.61 13.20
N ARG A 45 12.62 11.80 12.02
CA ARG A 45 13.55 10.83 11.41
C ARG A 45 14.80 10.60 12.26
N ARG A 46 15.37 11.65 12.89
CA ARG A 46 16.51 11.49 13.81
C ARG A 46 16.12 10.65 15.03
N ARG A 47 14.93 10.89 15.61
CA ARG A 47 14.39 10.09 16.72
C ARG A 47 14.20 8.63 16.32
N LEU A 48 13.63 8.35 15.13
CA LEU A 48 13.47 6.99 14.61
C LEU A 48 14.80 6.31 14.33
N LYS A 49 15.82 7.05 13.86
CA LYS A 49 17.17 6.50 13.61
C LYS A 49 17.86 6.01 14.89
N ALA A 50 17.58 6.62 16.03
CA ALA A 50 18.11 6.21 17.33
C ALA A 50 17.48 4.89 17.85
N ILE A 51 16.36 4.44 17.29
CA ILE A 51 15.67 3.20 17.66
C ILE A 51 16.26 2.05 16.84
N GLN A 52 16.59 0.94 17.49
CA GLN A 52 17.12 -0.26 16.81
C GLN A 52 16.00 -1.20 16.34
N SER A 53 15.01 -1.45 17.20
CA SER A 53 13.90 -2.35 16.95
C SER A 53 13.00 -1.82 15.82
N VAL A 54 12.73 -2.65 14.81
CA VAL A 54 11.81 -2.33 13.70
C VAL A 54 10.38 -2.17 14.24
N GLU A 55 9.94 -3.08 15.10
CA GLU A 55 8.61 -3.03 15.73
C GLU A 55 8.41 -1.72 16.49
N ARG A 56 9.41 -1.33 17.31
CA ARG A 56 9.36 -0.07 18.03
C ARG A 56 9.35 1.15 17.12
N LYS A 57 10.03 1.10 15.96
CA LYS A 57 9.95 2.17 14.96
C LYS A 57 8.53 2.30 14.39
N ILE A 58 7.86 1.18 14.13
CA ILE A 58 6.48 1.16 13.63
C ILE A 58 5.53 1.80 14.66
N GLU A 59 5.63 1.41 15.93
CA GLU A 59 4.85 2.01 17.02
C GLU A 59 5.05 3.54 17.09
N VAL A 60 6.31 3.99 17.05
CA VAL A 60 6.61 5.42 17.10
C VAL A 60 6.08 6.14 15.88
N LYS A 61 6.21 5.58 14.65
CA LYS A 61 5.59 6.15 13.45
C LYS A 61 4.09 6.33 13.62
N ALA A 62 3.39 5.32 14.13
CA ALA A 62 1.95 5.40 14.40
C ALA A 62 1.58 6.54 15.36
N THR A 63 2.42 6.86 16.35
CA THR A 63 2.20 8.00 17.24
C THR A 63 2.48 9.36 16.58
N LEU A 64 3.34 9.41 15.58
CA LEU A 64 3.74 10.63 14.87
C LEU A 64 2.78 11.01 13.74
N LEU A 65 2.21 10.02 13.04
CA LEU A 65 1.36 10.22 11.86
C LEU A 65 0.19 11.21 12.07
N PRO A 66 -0.53 11.20 13.21
CA PRO A 66 -1.61 12.15 13.45
C PRO A 66 -1.21 13.63 13.36
N ASP A 67 0.05 13.97 13.68
CA ASP A 67 0.56 15.32 13.60
C ASP A 67 0.70 15.84 12.16
N TYR A 68 0.80 14.91 11.20
CA TYR A 68 0.93 15.21 9.77
C TYR A 68 -0.39 15.13 9.00
N ALA A 69 -1.48 14.65 9.62
CA ALA A 69 -2.74 14.41 8.94
C ALA A 69 -3.24 15.63 8.17
N GLN A 70 -3.14 16.84 8.78
CA GLN A 70 -3.59 18.08 8.14
C GLN A 70 -2.75 18.49 6.94
N TRP A 71 -1.44 18.17 6.95
CA TRP A 71 -0.56 18.38 5.81
C TRP A 71 -0.98 17.49 4.63
N ILE A 72 -1.14 16.19 4.89
CA ILE A 72 -1.58 15.22 3.87
C ILE A 72 -2.93 15.61 3.29
N ASP A 73 -3.91 15.98 4.14
CA ASP A 73 -5.25 16.39 3.70
C ASP A 73 -5.20 17.66 2.84
N GLY A 74 -4.35 18.61 3.19
CA GLY A 74 -4.15 19.82 2.42
C GLY A 74 -3.53 19.55 1.05
N VAL A 75 -2.52 18.68 0.98
CA VAL A 75 -1.90 18.28 -0.29
C VAL A 75 -2.90 17.57 -1.20
N LEU A 76 -3.68 16.63 -0.67
CA LEU A 76 -4.70 15.92 -1.44
C LEU A 76 -5.82 16.84 -1.93
N ALA A 77 -6.19 17.87 -1.15
CA ALA A 77 -7.28 18.78 -1.48
C ALA A 77 -6.88 19.86 -2.49
N GLY A 78 -5.68 20.43 -2.39
CA GLY A 78 -5.26 21.60 -3.15
C GLY A 78 -4.02 21.43 -4.00
N GLY A 79 -3.32 20.30 -3.89
CA GLY A 79 -2.10 20.05 -4.62
C GLY A 79 -2.32 19.88 -6.12
N LYS A 80 -1.34 20.32 -6.89
CA LYS A 80 -1.31 20.21 -8.36
C LYS A 80 -0.23 19.25 -8.83
N GLY A 81 0.21 18.34 -7.96
CA GLY A 81 1.21 17.34 -8.28
C GLY A 81 2.65 17.81 -8.22
N ALA A 82 2.93 18.86 -7.44
CA ALA A 82 4.32 19.24 -7.15
C ALA A 82 4.93 18.22 -6.17
N GLN A 83 6.20 17.86 -6.42
CA GLN A 83 6.96 16.97 -5.55
C GLN A 83 6.97 17.48 -4.10
N ASP A 84 6.63 16.61 -3.18
CA ASP A 84 6.58 16.88 -1.74
C ASP A 84 7.22 15.71 -0.98
N ASP A 85 8.43 15.90 -0.47
CA ASP A 85 9.20 14.86 0.22
C ASP A 85 8.61 14.49 1.58
N VAL A 86 7.87 15.43 2.20
CA VAL A 86 7.11 15.16 3.43
C VAL A 86 6.01 14.16 3.11
N PHE A 87 5.17 14.48 2.10
CA PHE A 87 4.08 13.61 1.67
C PHE A 87 4.59 12.22 1.23
N ALA A 88 5.65 12.18 0.41
CA ALA A 88 6.24 10.92 -0.06
C ALA A 88 6.79 10.05 1.10
N THR A 89 7.44 10.67 2.10
CA THR A 89 7.92 9.95 3.28
C THR A 89 6.76 9.42 4.14
N LEU A 90 5.71 10.23 4.30
CA LEU A 90 4.54 9.84 5.09
C LEU A 90 3.74 8.71 4.43
N LEU A 91 3.70 8.64 3.09
CA LEU A 91 3.16 7.48 2.37
C LEU A 91 3.84 6.18 2.85
N VAL A 92 5.18 6.16 2.89
CA VAL A 92 5.92 5.00 3.40
C VAL A 92 5.57 4.70 4.86
N TRP A 93 5.44 5.73 5.70
CA TRP A 93 5.09 5.51 7.10
C TRP A 93 3.68 4.93 7.30
N HIS A 94 2.70 5.35 6.49
CA HIS A 94 1.35 4.76 6.52
C HIS A 94 1.38 3.28 6.10
N ILE A 95 2.20 2.90 5.13
CA ILE A 95 2.40 1.50 4.75
C ILE A 95 3.04 0.72 5.91
N ASP A 96 4.13 1.22 6.49
CA ASP A 96 4.84 0.59 7.59
C ASP A 96 3.93 0.31 8.81
N THR A 97 3.02 1.25 9.10
CA THR A 97 2.09 1.16 10.24
C THR A 97 0.84 0.35 9.94
N GLY A 98 0.67 -0.11 8.69
CA GLY A 98 -0.50 -0.89 8.29
C GLY A 98 -1.76 -0.05 8.02
N GLU A 99 -1.64 1.27 7.93
CA GLU A 99 -2.75 2.16 7.57
C GLU A 99 -3.01 2.15 6.05
N TYR A 100 -3.26 0.95 5.50
CA TYR A 100 -3.29 0.67 4.06
C TYR A 100 -4.33 1.49 3.31
N ALA A 101 -5.51 1.73 3.88
CA ALA A 101 -6.54 2.54 3.24
C ALA A 101 -6.05 3.97 2.98
N ARG A 102 -5.38 4.58 3.95
CA ARG A 102 -4.81 5.92 3.80
C ARG A 102 -3.63 5.91 2.82
N ALA A 103 -2.78 4.90 2.91
CA ALA A 103 -1.64 4.72 2.01
C ALA A 103 -2.09 4.59 0.54
N LEU A 104 -3.18 3.87 0.24
CA LEU A 104 -3.72 3.75 -1.12
C LEU A 104 -4.15 5.09 -1.71
N VAL A 105 -4.88 5.92 -0.95
CA VAL A 105 -5.29 7.26 -1.39
C VAL A 105 -4.07 8.14 -1.69
N MET A 106 -3.06 8.09 -0.82
CA MET A 106 -1.82 8.84 -1.02
C MET A 106 -1.02 8.33 -2.22
N ALA A 107 -0.96 7.02 -2.41
CA ALA A 107 -0.24 6.39 -3.52
C ALA A 107 -0.89 6.68 -4.87
N GLU A 108 -2.22 6.66 -4.96
CA GLU A 108 -2.95 7.06 -6.16
C GLU A 108 -2.56 8.48 -6.60
N TYR A 109 -2.57 9.43 -5.67
CA TYR A 109 -2.13 10.79 -5.94
C TYR A 109 -0.66 10.85 -6.37
N ALA A 110 0.23 10.17 -5.62
CA ALA A 110 1.65 10.19 -5.87
C ALA A 110 2.03 9.57 -7.23
N LEU A 111 1.40 8.45 -7.61
CA LEU A 111 1.61 7.80 -8.91
C LEU A 111 1.06 8.64 -10.06
N ALA A 112 -0.15 9.19 -9.92
CA ALA A 112 -0.75 10.07 -10.94
C ALA A 112 0.12 11.28 -11.24
N HIS A 113 0.82 11.79 -10.23
CA HIS A 113 1.69 12.98 -10.35
C HIS A 113 3.19 12.66 -10.42
N LYS A 114 3.56 11.37 -10.61
CA LYS A 114 4.95 10.93 -10.80
C LYS A 114 5.88 11.34 -9.66
N PHE A 115 5.41 11.27 -8.43
CA PHE A 115 6.24 11.52 -7.25
C PHE A 115 7.40 10.53 -7.19
N THR A 116 8.52 10.99 -6.69
CA THR A 116 9.67 10.16 -6.34
C THR A 116 9.78 10.02 -4.81
N LEU A 117 10.32 8.91 -4.37
CA LEU A 117 10.69 8.78 -2.95
C LEU A 117 12.03 9.51 -2.71
N PRO A 118 12.25 10.08 -1.50
CA PRO A 118 13.55 10.63 -1.14
C PRO A 118 14.68 9.62 -1.29
N ASP A 119 15.91 10.07 -1.57
CA ASP A 119 17.12 9.26 -1.85
C ASP A 119 17.43 8.18 -0.79
N THR A 120 16.85 8.28 0.39
CA THR A 120 16.99 7.25 1.43
C THR A 120 16.27 5.96 1.11
N TYR A 121 15.41 5.95 0.10
CA TYR A 121 14.69 4.78 -0.38
C TYR A 121 15.28 4.34 -1.71
N SER A 122 15.57 3.05 -1.84
CA SER A 122 16.19 2.46 -3.04
C SER A 122 15.18 2.03 -4.11
N ARG A 123 13.89 2.08 -3.79
CA ARG A 123 12.78 1.64 -4.66
C ARG A 123 11.90 2.83 -5.03
N ASP A 124 11.28 2.80 -6.20
CA ASP A 124 10.20 3.72 -6.56
C ASP A 124 8.89 3.38 -5.83
N ILE A 125 7.89 4.26 -5.96
CA ILE A 125 6.61 4.10 -5.26
C ILE A 125 5.88 2.85 -5.74
N ALA A 126 5.88 2.54 -7.03
CA ALA A 126 5.18 1.38 -7.56
C ALA A 126 5.79 0.07 -7.03
N THR A 127 7.12 -0.05 -7.09
CA THR A 127 7.85 -1.20 -6.55
C THR A 127 7.64 -1.34 -5.03
N LEU A 128 7.68 -0.22 -4.30
CA LEU A 128 7.40 -0.21 -2.86
C LEU A 128 6.00 -0.76 -2.56
N MET A 129 4.98 -0.29 -3.29
CA MET A 129 3.61 -0.75 -3.10
C MET A 129 3.46 -2.24 -3.38
N LEU A 130 4.01 -2.72 -4.50
CA LEU A 130 3.97 -4.13 -4.88
C LEU A 130 4.58 -5.03 -3.79
N ASP A 131 5.73 -4.62 -3.25
CA ASP A 131 6.42 -5.39 -2.22
C ASP A 131 5.71 -5.34 -0.86
N GLU A 132 5.47 -4.15 -0.34
CA GLU A 132 5.03 -3.97 1.05
C GLU A 132 3.58 -4.42 1.28
N PHE A 133 2.68 -4.19 0.31
CA PHE A 133 1.30 -4.67 0.44
C PHE A 133 1.21 -6.19 0.31
N ALA A 134 1.98 -6.79 -0.61
CA ALA A 134 2.06 -8.24 -0.72
C ALA A 134 2.65 -8.85 0.57
N GLU A 135 3.73 -8.29 1.11
CA GLU A 135 4.32 -8.73 2.37
C GLU A 135 3.36 -8.52 3.56
N GLY A 136 2.62 -7.42 3.57
CA GLY A 136 1.59 -7.18 4.59
C GLY A 136 0.56 -8.30 4.66
N PHE A 137 0.13 -8.83 3.52
CA PHE A 137 -0.76 -10.00 3.48
C PHE A 137 -0.01 -11.29 3.85
N LEU A 138 1.13 -11.57 3.22
CA LEU A 138 1.88 -12.81 3.41
C LEU A 138 2.39 -13.00 4.84
N HIS A 139 2.63 -11.91 5.58
CA HIS A 139 3.04 -11.93 6.99
C HIS A 139 1.87 -11.71 7.97
N GLY A 140 0.63 -11.79 7.50
CA GLY A 140 -0.56 -11.81 8.35
C GLY A 140 -1.11 -10.45 8.77
N LYS A 141 -0.49 -9.32 8.43
CA LYS A 141 -0.97 -7.98 8.80
C LYS A 141 -2.32 -7.63 8.13
N LEU A 142 -2.57 -8.14 6.91
CA LEU A 142 -3.81 -7.98 6.15
C LEU A 142 -4.68 -9.26 6.14
N ALA A 143 -4.23 -10.35 6.77
CA ALA A 143 -4.86 -11.66 6.63
C ALA A 143 -6.11 -11.86 7.50
N SER A 144 -6.40 -10.95 8.44
CA SER A 144 -7.57 -11.06 9.32
C SER A 144 -8.92 -10.94 8.59
N ASP A 145 -8.95 -10.25 7.44
CA ASP A 145 -10.10 -10.15 6.55
C ASP A 145 -9.63 -10.43 5.11
N PRO A 146 -9.74 -11.69 4.63
CA PRO A 146 -9.31 -12.07 3.29
C PRO A 146 -10.04 -11.34 2.16
N GLN A 147 -11.32 -11.00 2.35
CA GLN A 147 -12.08 -10.24 1.35
C GLN A 147 -11.54 -8.82 1.20
N HIS A 148 -11.29 -8.15 2.32
CA HIS A 148 -10.67 -6.83 2.32
C HIS A 148 -9.24 -6.88 1.75
N ALA A 149 -8.45 -7.89 2.13
CA ALA A 149 -7.11 -8.08 1.59
C ALA A 149 -7.10 -8.25 0.07
N ALA A 150 -8.01 -9.06 -0.48
CA ALA A 150 -8.13 -9.25 -1.93
C ALA A 150 -8.48 -7.93 -2.65
N GLN A 151 -9.35 -7.09 -2.07
CA GLN A 151 -9.70 -5.77 -2.61
C GLN A 151 -8.49 -4.82 -2.59
N VAL A 152 -7.80 -4.73 -1.45
CA VAL A 152 -6.60 -3.89 -1.28
C VAL A 152 -5.51 -4.28 -2.29
N LEU A 153 -5.19 -5.57 -2.41
CA LEU A 153 -4.18 -6.07 -3.35
C LEU A 153 -4.59 -5.83 -4.81
N GLY A 154 -5.87 -6.00 -5.15
CA GLY A 154 -6.40 -5.68 -6.46
C GLY A 154 -6.29 -4.19 -6.80
N THR A 155 -6.50 -3.30 -5.84
CA THR A 155 -6.28 -1.86 -6.01
C THR A 155 -4.81 -1.54 -6.25
N VAL A 156 -3.88 -2.19 -5.54
CA VAL A 156 -2.44 -2.04 -5.78
C VAL A 156 -2.06 -2.47 -7.20
N GLU A 157 -2.59 -3.61 -7.67
CA GLU A 157 -2.36 -4.07 -9.05
C GLU A 157 -2.81 -3.03 -10.06
N GLN A 158 -4.03 -2.49 -9.91
CA GLN A 158 -4.59 -1.47 -10.81
C GLN A 158 -3.76 -0.19 -10.82
N LEU A 159 -3.40 0.34 -9.65
CA LEU A 159 -2.62 1.57 -9.53
C LEU A 159 -1.21 1.44 -10.12
N THR A 160 -0.61 0.25 -10.06
CA THR A 160 0.76 0.01 -10.53
C THR A 160 0.85 -0.63 -11.91
N ALA A 161 -0.29 -0.92 -12.56
CA ALA A 161 -0.36 -1.65 -13.84
C ALA A 161 0.49 -1.02 -14.96
N ALA A 162 0.49 0.32 -15.06
CA ALA A 162 1.22 1.07 -16.07
C ALA A 162 2.68 1.40 -15.67
N SER A 163 3.09 1.07 -14.44
CA SER A 163 4.44 1.36 -13.95
C SER A 163 5.43 0.29 -14.40
N ASP A 164 6.66 0.66 -14.69
CA ASP A 164 7.76 -0.30 -14.82
C ASP A 164 8.21 -0.73 -13.42
N ALA A 165 8.20 -2.03 -13.16
CA ALA A 165 8.56 -2.59 -11.86
C ALA A 165 9.15 -4.00 -12.02
N PRO A 166 10.04 -4.44 -11.11
CA PRO A 166 10.67 -5.76 -11.19
C PRO A 166 9.65 -6.91 -11.21
N ASP A 167 9.90 -7.91 -12.08
CA ASP A 167 9.04 -9.10 -12.18
C ASP A 167 8.85 -9.81 -10.84
N GLN A 168 9.88 -9.83 -9.97
CA GLN A 168 9.78 -10.43 -8.65
C GLN A 168 8.78 -9.70 -7.74
N ALA A 169 8.73 -8.36 -7.80
CA ALA A 169 7.77 -7.58 -7.01
C ALA A 169 6.34 -7.84 -7.51
N ARG A 170 6.14 -7.87 -8.83
CA ARG A 170 4.85 -8.24 -9.43
C ARG A 170 4.45 -9.68 -9.11
N ALA A 171 5.38 -10.63 -9.19
CA ALA A 171 5.14 -12.03 -8.83
C ALA A 171 4.69 -12.16 -7.37
N LYS A 172 5.30 -11.40 -6.46
CA LYS A 172 4.94 -11.37 -5.04
C LYS A 172 3.49 -10.88 -4.85
N LEU A 173 3.10 -9.79 -5.55
CA LEU A 173 1.73 -9.29 -5.51
C LEU A 173 0.73 -10.32 -6.03
N HIS A 174 0.95 -10.89 -7.23
CA HIS A 174 0.06 -11.89 -7.80
C HIS A 174 -0.06 -13.15 -6.92
N LYS A 175 1.04 -13.58 -6.27
CA LYS A 175 1.00 -14.63 -5.25
C LYS A 175 0.07 -14.24 -4.09
N ALA A 176 0.26 -13.06 -3.52
CA ALA A 176 -0.57 -12.58 -2.41
C ALA A 176 -2.05 -12.50 -2.80
N MET A 177 -2.36 -11.98 -4.00
CA MET A 177 -3.72 -11.93 -4.55
C MET A 177 -4.34 -13.32 -4.67
N GLY A 178 -3.64 -14.26 -5.28
CA GLY A 178 -4.13 -15.64 -5.44
C GLY A 178 -4.39 -16.31 -4.08
N LEU A 179 -3.49 -16.14 -3.11
CA LEU A 179 -3.66 -16.69 -1.77
C LEU A 179 -4.79 -15.99 -0.98
N ALA A 180 -4.97 -14.68 -1.12
CA ALA A 180 -6.09 -13.96 -0.51
C ALA A 180 -7.43 -14.45 -1.06
N MET A 181 -7.54 -14.64 -2.38
CA MET A 181 -8.73 -15.21 -3.01
C MET A 181 -9.01 -16.66 -2.54
N ILE A 182 -7.97 -17.49 -2.37
CA ILE A 182 -8.12 -18.84 -1.79
C ILE A 182 -8.63 -18.74 -0.35
N ALA A 183 -8.10 -17.84 0.46
CA ALA A 183 -8.55 -17.64 1.83
C ALA A 183 -10.03 -17.20 1.91
N VAL A 184 -10.52 -16.43 0.92
CA VAL A 184 -11.96 -16.09 0.79
C VAL A 184 -12.79 -17.37 0.51
N LEU A 185 -12.32 -18.23 -0.40
CA LEU A 185 -12.99 -19.51 -0.68
C LEU A 185 -13.01 -20.42 0.54
N ASP A 186 -11.92 -20.45 1.30
CA ASP A 186 -11.78 -21.29 2.50
C ASP A 186 -12.71 -20.83 3.66
N GLN A 187 -13.18 -19.57 3.66
CA GLN A 187 -14.22 -19.11 4.60
C GLN A 187 -15.57 -19.77 4.35
N ALA A 188 -15.86 -20.17 3.12
CA ALA A 188 -17.10 -20.88 2.78
C ALA A 188 -16.96 -22.39 3.06
N ASP A 189 -15.91 -23.03 2.55
CA ASP A 189 -15.53 -24.41 2.80
C ASP A 189 -14.05 -24.62 2.46
N GLU A 190 -13.27 -25.11 3.41
CA GLU A 190 -11.83 -25.36 3.20
C GLU A 190 -11.57 -26.63 2.34
N ALA A 191 -12.47 -27.60 2.39
CA ALA A 191 -12.32 -28.89 1.71
C ALA A 191 -12.77 -28.81 0.24
N ASP A 192 -13.94 -28.22 -0.02
CA ASP A 192 -14.57 -28.18 -1.33
C ASP A 192 -14.93 -26.77 -1.81
N ILE A 193 -15.22 -26.64 -3.10
CA ILE A 193 -15.64 -25.39 -3.72
C ILE A 193 -17.07 -25.59 -4.21
N ALA A 194 -17.99 -24.76 -3.74
CA ALA A 194 -19.36 -24.77 -4.27
C ALA A 194 -19.34 -24.44 -5.78
N PRO A 195 -20.19 -25.04 -6.61
CA PRO A 195 -20.21 -24.79 -8.06
C PRO A 195 -20.31 -23.29 -8.43
N ALA A 196 -21.06 -22.52 -7.64
CA ALA A 196 -21.17 -21.06 -7.82
C ALA A 196 -19.85 -20.29 -7.61
N LEU A 197 -18.87 -20.87 -6.93
CA LEU A 197 -17.57 -20.24 -6.64
C LEU A 197 -16.45 -20.70 -7.56
N VAL A 198 -16.71 -21.60 -8.52
CA VAL A 198 -15.69 -22.12 -9.43
C VAL A 198 -15.01 -21.00 -10.24
N ALA A 199 -15.76 -20.02 -10.75
CA ALA A 199 -15.19 -18.89 -11.46
C ALA A 199 -14.23 -18.03 -10.61
N GLN A 200 -14.51 -17.89 -9.29
CA GLN A 200 -13.61 -17.21 -8.36
C GLN A 200 -12.34 -18.04 -8.13
N ALA A 201 -12.47 -19.35 -8.02
CA ALA A 201 -11.33 -20.26 -7.88
C ALA A 201 -10.43 -20.25 -9.12
N GLU A 202 -11.02 -20.19 -10.32
CA GLU A 202 -10.28 -20.04 -11.57
C GLU A 202 -9.53 -18.70 -11.64
N THR A 203 -10.15 -17.63 -11.16
CA THR A 203 -9.49 -16.31 -11.04
C THR A 203 -8.29 -16.38 -10.07
N ALA A 204 -8.45 -17.01 -8.91
CA ALA A 204 -7.33 -17.24 -7.98
C ALA A 204 -6.21 -18.06 -8.64
N MET A 205 -6.57 -19.11 -9.38
CA MET A 205 -5.61 -19.92 -10.15
C MET A 205 -4.88 -19.10 -11.21
N ALA A 206 -5.55 -18.18 -11.89
CA ALA A 206 -4.93 -17.30 -12.88
C ALA A 206 -3.88 -16.39 -12.22
N GLN A 207 -4.16 -15.85 -11.03
CA GLN A 207 -3.20 -15.05 -10.27
C GLN A 207 -1.95 -15.87 -9.90
N LEU A 208 -2.11 -17.09 -9.39
CA LEU A 208 -0.98 -17.95 -9.05
C LEU A 208 -0.16 -18.35 -10.29
N LYS A 209 -0.81 -18.63 -11.42
CA LYS A 209 -0.14 -18.91 -12.71
C LYS A 209 0.68 -17.70 -13.17
N ARG A 210 0.12 -16.50 -13.04
CA ARG A 210 0.83 -15.26 -13.38
C ARG A 210 2.04 -15.05 -12.48
N ALA A 211 1.91 -15.24 -11.16
CA ALA A 211 3.02 -15.17 -10.23
C ALA A 211 4.16 -16.11 -10.63
N ARG A 212 3.83 -17.35 -10.98
CA ARG A 212 4.82 -18.35 -11.41
C ARG A 212 5.48 -18.02 -12.75
N ALA A 213 4.73 -17.45 -13.68
CA ALA A 213 5.25 -17.03 -14.99
C ALA A 213 6.28 -15.87 -14.85
N LEU A 214 6.07 -14.97 -13.86
CA LEU A 214 6.98 -13.87 -13.57
C LEU A 214 8.20 -14.31 -12.73
N SER A 215 8.02 -15.33 -11.87
CA SER A 215 9.09 -15.87 -11.01
C SER A 215 8.84 -17.35 -10.69
N GLU A 216 9.61 -18.25 -11.28
CA GLU A 216 9.49 -19.69 -11.02
C GLU A 216 9.66 -20.06 -9.54
N SER A 217 10.50 -19.30 -8.83
CA SER A 217 10.82 -19.52 -7.42
C SER A 217 9.84 -18.90 -6.43
N CYS A 218 8.71 -18.33 -6.89
CA CYS A 218 7.73 -17.65 -6.01
C CYS A 218 7.01 -18.58 -5.01
N GLY A 219 7.12 -19.91 -5.18
CA GLY A 219 6.70 -20.90 -4.18
C GLY A 219 5.20 -21.19 -4.16
N VAL A 220 4.48 -21.04 -5.27
CA VAL A 220 3.00 -21.25 -5.37
C VAL A 220 2.59 -22.64 -5.87
N LYS A 221 3.53 -23.56 -6.17
CA LYS A 221 3.23 -24.84 -6.82
C LYS A 221 2.22 -25.69 -6.03
N LYS A 222 2.43 -25.81 -4.71
CA LYS A 222 1.56 -26.62 -3.85
C LYS A 222 0.15 -26.05 -3.76
N ASP A 223 0.03 -24.72 -3.69
CA ASP A 223 -1.26 -24.03 -3.63
C ASP A 223 -2.03 -24.22 -4.93
N MET A 224 -1.36 -24.12 -6.07
CA MET A 224 -1.95 -24.39 -7.39
C MET A 224 -2.45 -25.84 -7.50
N GLU A 225 -1.64 -26.83 -7.07
CA GLU A 225 -2.02 -28.24 -7.10
C GLU A 225 -3.22 -28.55 -6.17
N LYS A 226 -3.26 -27.91 -4.97
CA LYS A 226 -4.41 -28.03 -4.05
C LYS A 226 -5.67 -27.42 -4.67
N LEU A 227 -5.57 -26.21 -5.22
CA LEU A 227 -6.69 -25.50 -5.81
C LEU A 227 -7.22 -26.22 -7.06
N GLU A 228 -6.34 -26.72 -7.93
CA GLU A 228 -6.73 -27.50 -9.14
C GLU A 228 -7.55 -28.72 -8.78
N ARG A 229 -7.15 -29.49 -7.76
CA ARG A 229 -7.91 -30.66 -7.28
C ARG A 229 -9.29 -30.28 -6.77
N ARG A 230 -9.42 -29.15 -6.07
CA ARG A 230 -10.72 -28.64 -5.57
C ARG A 230 -11.62 -28.22 -6.73
N ILE A 231 -11.09 -27.49 -7.71
CA ILE A 231 -11.84 -27.10 -8.92
C ILE A 231 -12.34 -28.33 -9.68
N LYS A 232 -11.48 -29.34 -9.92
CA LYS A 232 -11.86 -30.58 -10.63
C LYS A 232 -12.98 -31.32 -9.89
N ARG A 233 -12.96 -31.39 -8.57
CA ARG A 233 -14.06 -31.99 -7.79
C ARG A 233 -15.37 -31.23 -7.94
N ALA A 234 -15.33 -29.91 -7.83
CA ALA A 234 -16.49 -29.04 -7.97
C ALA A 234 -17.17 -29.18 -9.34
N VAL A 235 -16.38 -29.25 -10.43
CA VAL A 235 -16.89 -29.41 -11.80
C VAL A 235 -17.38 -30.84 -12.06
N GLY A 236 -16.73 -31.88 -11.50
CA GLY A 236 -17.11 -33.28 -11.67
C GLY A 236 -18.30 -33.72 -10.82
N SER A 237 -18.78 -32.89 -9.91
CA SER A 237 -19.96 -33.15 -9.06
C SER A 237 -21.25 -32.55 -9.63
N THR A 238 -21.19 -31.94 -10.84
CA THR A 238 -22.32 -31.39 -11.58
C THR A 238 -22.73 -32.34 -12.70
#